data_964f9ddd7fc7dc93d1fc01c4687fbf78
#
_entry.id   964f9ddd7fc7dc93d1fc01c4687fbf78
#
_cell.length_a   1.000
_cell.length_b   1.000
_cell.length_c   1.000
_cell.angle_alpha   90.00
_cell.angle_beta   90.00
_cell.angle_gamma   90.00
#
_symmetry.space_group_name_H-M   'P 1'
#
loop_
_entity.id
_entity.type
_entity.pdbx_description
1 polymer ?
#
loop_
_entity_poly.entity_id
_entity_poly.type
_entity_poly.pdbx_seq_one_letter_code
_entity_poly.pdbx_strand_id
1 'polypeptide(L)'
;GRESRDAKDAGSSRDVRARMTRRGMWLLYTHYDGEQAPVSARVLHSERTYKVGRKLDAVDLHVPIARISRLAGTLRVGAVAPSDVPCTRKRADLTWTMQMNSKSGSLVEGFRGRNRVEQRIRPETPVELGDASRICLVSGLYADVRWLPVILCCPSHLHKDDMIRVAARVGVHIVPTLCEATHLVVPFARPNKTQVLALVRGVPIVSEAFVQAV
;
A
#
# COMPACT_ATOMS: atom_id res chain seq x y z
N GLY A 1 -21.53 -41.19 -22.93
CA GLY A 1 -20.52 -40.80 -21.99
C GLY A 1 -19.81 -39.52 -22.40
N ARG A 2 -20.48 -38.35 -22.21
CA ARG A 2 -19.88 -37.02 -22.36
C ARG A 2 -20.62 -36.07 -21.41
N GLU A 3 -20.29 -36.13 -20.15
CA GLU A 3 -20.67 -35.11 -19.16
C GLU A 3 -19.64 -35.12 -18.07
N SER A 4 -19.20 -33.95 -17.65
CA SER A 4 -18.28 -33.66 -16.56
C SER A 4 -16.88 -33.19 -16.96
N ARG A 5 -16.77 -31.97 -17.52
CA ARG A 5 -15.50 -31.20 -17.53
C ARG A 5 -15.64 -29.71 -17.23
N ASP A 6 -16.84 -29.16 -17.07
CA ASP A 6 -17.03 -27.70 -16.98
C ASP A 6 -17.19 -27.12 -15.54
N ALA A 7 -17.02 -27.93 -14.49
CA ALA A 7 -17.26 -27.45 -13.10
C ALA A 7 -16.00 -27.03 -12.33
N LYS A 8 -14.79 -27.04 -12.93
CA LYS A 8 -13.54 -26.75 -12.20
C LYS A 8 -13.01 -25.32 -12.31
N ASP A 9 -13.50 -24.50 -13.24
CA ASP A 9 -12.94 -23.17 -13.48
C ASP A 9 -13.60 -22.02 -12.70
N ALA A 10 -14.76 -22.21 -12.12
CA ALA A 10 -15.45 -21.14 -11.37
C ALA A 10 -14.85 -20.82 -9.99
N GLY A 11 -14.06 -21.73 -9.41
CA GLY A 11 -13.36 -21.52 -8.14
C GLY A 11 -12.15 -20.60 -8.23
N SER A 12 -11.55 -20.52 -9.41
CA SER A 12 -10.29 -19.81 -9.67
C SER A 12 -10.42 -18.28 -9.59
N SER A 13 -11.50 -17.70 -10.08
CA SER A 13 -11.62 -16.22 -10.20
C SER A 13 -11.83 -15.50 -8.85
N ARG A 14 -12.60 -16.11 -7.93
CA ARG A 14 -12.80 -15.54 -6.57
C ARG A 14 -11.54 -15.67 -5.72
N ASP A 15 -10.83 -16.76 -5.86
CA ASP A 15 -9.59 -17.02 -5.13
C ASP A 15 -8.43 -16.14 -5.63
N VAL A 16 -8.38 -15.85 -6.93
CA VAL A 16 -7.43 -14.91 -7.53
C VAL A 16 -7.70 -13.48 -7.04
N ARG A 17 -8.96 -13.03 -7.01
CA ARG A 17 -9.33 -11.72 -6.47
C ARG A 17 -9.02 -11.58 -4.98
N ALA A 18 -9.29 -12.60 -4.17
CA ALA A 18 -8.95 -12.61 -2.75
C ALA A 18 -7.43 -12.65 -2.50
N ARG A 19 -6.67 -13.25 -3.42
CA ARG A 19 -5.19 -13.24 -3.39
C ARG A 19 -4.62 -11.87 -3.81
N MET A 20 -5.21 -11.20 -4.79
CA MET A 20 -4.77 -9.88 -5.25
C MET A 20 -4.90 -8.79 -4.16
N THR A 21 -5.87 -8.90 -3.26
CA THR A 21 -6.07 -7.90 -2.19
C THR A 21 -5.02 -7.92 -1.08
N ARG A 22 -4.14 -8.91 -1.05
CA ARG A 22 -3.09 -9.04 -0.03
C ARG A 22 -1.71 -8.55 -0.47
N ARG A 23 -1.56 -8.17 -1.74
CA ARG A 23 -0.30 -7.76 -2.38
C ARG A 23 -0.34 -6.29 -2.72
N GLY A 24 0.59 -5.51 -2.23
CA GLY A 24 0.60 -4.10 -2.56
C GLY A 24 1.47 -3.27 -1.63
N MET A 25 1.30 -1.98 -1.71
CA MET A 25 1.97 -1.00 -0.87
C MET A 25 0.95 -0.15 -0.12
N TRP A 26 1.38 0.39 1.01
CA TRP A 26 0.61 1.37 1.73
C TRP A 26 0.81 2.76 1.15
N LEU A 27 -0.30 3.46 0.93
CA LEU A 27 -0.33 4.88 0.59
C LEU A 27 -0.98 5.65 1.72
N LEU A 28 -0.44 6.81 2.01
CA LEU A 28 -1.02 7.80 2.91
C LEU A 28 -1.46 9.01 2.10
N TYR A 29 -2.70 9.40 2.26
CA TYR A 29 -3.28 10.61 1.68
C TYR A 29 -3.71 11.54 2.78
N THR A 30 -3.33 12.82 2.68
CA THR A 30 -3.92 13.86 3.54
C THR A 30 -4.90 14.70 2.72
N HIS A 31 -6.07 14.94 3.27
CA HIS A 31 -7.11 15.72 2.60
C HIS A 31 -7.99 16.46 3.61
N TYR A 32 -8.61 17.55 3.16
CA TYR A 32 -9.67 18.21 3.90
C TYR A 32 -11.02 17.53 3.66
N ASP A 33 -11.92 17.67 4.63
CA ASP A 33 -13.28 17.17 4.51
C ASP A 33 -14.00 17.88 3.34
N GLY A 34 -14.65 17.07 2.49
CA GLY A 34 -15.34 17.56 1.30
C GLY A 34 -14.44 17.85 0.09
N GLU A 35 -13.12 17.82 0.19
CA GLU A 35 -12.23 17.98 -0.96
C GLU A 35 -12.05 16.66 -1.71
N GLN A 36 -12.11 16.73 -3.05
CA GLN A 36 -11.92 15.55 -3.91
C GLN A 36 -10.44 15.22 -4.13
N ALA A 37 -9.57 16.23 -4.09
CA ALA A 37 -8.14 16.05 -4.31
C ALA A 37 -7.37 15.98 -2.99
N PRO A 38 -6.42 15.04 -2.84
CA PRO A 38 -5.56 15.00 -1.66
C PRO A 38 -4.59 16.19 -1.64
N VAL A 39 -4.37 16.75 -0.46
CA VAL A 39 -3.33 17.77 -0.22
C VAL A 39 -1.94 17.16 -0.43
N SER A 40 -1.76 15.93 -0.03
CA SER A 40 -0.53 15.17 -0.28
C SER A 40 -0.81 13.67 -0.39
N ALA A 41 0.06 12.98 -1.14
CA ALA A 41 0.07 11.53 -1.23
C ALA A 41 1.50 11.03 -1.05
N ARG A 42 1.69 9.97 -0.27
CA ARG A 42 2.99 9.35 -0.03
C ARG A 42 2.92 7.84 0.03
N VAL A 43 3.92 7.19 -0.54
CA VAL A 43 4.17 5.76 -0.35
C VAL A 43 4.82 5.56 1.01
N LEU A 44 4.33 4.57 1.75
CA LEU A 44 4.90 4.16 3.02
C LEU A 44 5.74 2.90 2.82
N HIS A 45 7.04 3.02 3.02
CA HIS A 45 7.99 1.92 2.87
C HIS A 45 7.91 0.94 4.05
N SER A 46 8.11 -0.35 3.79
CA SER A 46 8.18 -1.37 4.82
C SER A 46 9.35 -1.12 5.80
N GLU A 47 9.24 -1.62 7.02
CA GLU A 47 10.20 -1.49 8.12
C GLU A 47 10.47 -0.04 8.56
N ARG A 48 9.69 0.91 8.10
CA ARG A 48 9.91 2.33 8.39
C ARG A 48 8.88 2.86 9.39
N THR A 49 9.35 3.76 10.24
CA THR A 49 8.52 4.56 11.14
C THR A 49 8.53 6.00 10.66
N TYR A 50 7.36 6.58 10.47
CA TYR A 50 7.17 7.95 10.02
C TYR A 50 6.60 8.80 11.15
N LYS A 51 7.29 9.86 11.51
CA LYS A 51 6.78 10.89 12.43
C LYS A 51 5.86 11.82 11.67
N VAL A 52 4.67 12.06 12.21
CA VAL A 52 3.64 12.93 11.61
C VAL A 52 3.43 14.15 12.48
N GLY A 53 3.41 15.34 11.92
CA GLY A 53 3.17 16.57 12.66
C GLY A 53 3.46 17.84 11.87
N ARG A 54 3.41 19.01 12.55
CA ARG A 54 3.61 20.31 11.90
C ARG A 54 5.02 20.88 11.98
N LYS A 55 5.93 20.30 12.78
CA LYS A 55 7.30 20.80 12.92
C LYS A 55 8.19 20.17 11.87
N LEU A 56 8.48 20.91 10.78
CA LEU A 56 9.17 20.43 9.59
C LEU A 56 10.46 19.64 9.87
N ASP A 57 11.30 20.15 10.76
CA ASP A 57 12.64 19.59 11.09
C ASP A 57 12.56 18.35 12.00
N ALA A 58 11.39 18.01 12.52
CA ALA A 58 11.21 16.92 13.48
C ALA A 58 10.30 15.79 13.00
N VAL A 59 9.77 15.91 11.79
CA VAL A 59 8.79 14.96 11.25
C VAL A 59 9.13 14.53 9.82
N ASP A 60 8.77 13.30 9.48
CA ASP A 60 8.90 12.75 8.13
C ASP A 60 7.70 13.15 7.24
N LEU A 61 6.55 13.28 7.87
CA LEU A 61 5.28 13.64 7.21
C LEU A 61 4.80 14.99 7.76
N HIS A 62 5.22 16.05 7.07
CA HIS A 62 4.92 17.42 7.46
C HIS A 62 3.50 17.82 7.05
N VAL A 63 2.72 18.30 8.04
CA VAL A 63 1.37 18.84 7.85
C VAL A 63 1.36 20.28 8.38
N PRO A 64 1.48 21.31 7.51
CA PRO A 64 1.74 22.71 7.87
C PRO A 64 0.50 23.44 8.39
N ILE A 65 -0.21 22.86 9.37
CA ILE A 65 -1.42 23.42 9.94
C ILE A 65 -1.23 23.77 11.41
N ALA A 66 -1.47 25.00 11.80
CA ALA A 66 -1.21 25.50 13.15
C ALA A 66 -1.92 24.72 14.27
N ARG A 67 -3.11 24.17 13.98
CA ARG A 67 -3.90 23.36 14.93
C ARG A 67 -3.37 21.96 15.15
N ILE A 68 -2.46 21.47 14.28
CA ILE A 68 -1.83 20.17 14.47
C ILE A 68 -0.69 20.27 15.48
N SER A 69 -0.53 19.24 16.29
CA SER A 69 0.57 19.12 17.24
C SER A 69 1.93 19.14 16.51
N ARG A 70 2.98 19.67 17.14
CA ARG A 70 4.36 19.67 16.59
C ARG A 70 4.77 18.25 16.15
N LEU A 71 4.45 17.27 17.00
CA LEU A 71 4.48 15.85 16.74
C LEU A 71 3.10 15.28 17.10
N ALA A 72 2.34 14.82 16.13
CA ALA A 72 1.00 14.27 16.33
C ALA A 72 1.09 12.79 16.73
N GLY A 73 1.98 12.06 16.10
CA GLY A 73 2.17 10.64 16.34
C GLY A 73 3.13 10.01 15.34
N THR A 74 3.13 8.69 15.33
CA THR A 74 3.98 7.87 14.46
C THR A 74 3.17 6.83 13.71
N LEU A 75 3.48 6.66 12.42
CA LEU A 75 3.04 5.56 11.58
C LEU A 75 4.19 4.57 11.43
N ARG A 76 3.98 3.32 11.82
CA ARG A 76 4.96 2.25 11.65
C ARG A 76 4.44 1.23 10.65
N VAL A 77 5.25 0.97 9.62
CA VAL A 77 5.00 -0.08 8.64
C VAL A 77 5.80 -1.31 9.04
N GLY A 78 5.14 -2.46 9.08
CA GLY A 78 5.79 -3.73 9.37
C GLY A 78 6.74 -4.18 8.27
N ALA A 79 7.56 -5.18 8.59
CA ALA A 79 8.51 -5.77 7.67
C ALA A 79 7.80 -6.61 6.57
N VAL A 80 8.35 -6.54 5.36
CA VAL A 80 8.14 -7.52 4.31
C VAL A 80 9.49 -8.18 4.05
N ALA A 81 9.66 -9.44 4.45
CA ALA A 81 10.90 -10.13 4.20
C ALA A 81 11.12 -10.33 2.68
N PRO A 82 12.36 -10.27 2.18
CA PRO A 82 12.65 -10.54 0.77
C PRO A 82 12.13 -11.91 0.30
N SER A 83 12.10 -12.91 1.18
CA SER A 83 11.48 -14.22 0.95
C SER A 83 9.97 -14.17 0.75
N ASP A 84 9.30 -13.15 1.30
CA ASP A 84 7.85 -12.98 1.20
C ASP A 84 7.43 -12.23 -0.07
N VAL A 85 8.38 -11.55 -0.75
CA VAL A 85 8.13 -10.82 -1.99
C VAL A 85 7.54 -11.71 -3.10
N PRO A 86 8.04 -12.93 -3.34
CA PRO A 86 7.41 -13.89 -4.24
C PRO A 86 6.18 -14.57 -3.64
N CYS A 87 6.12 -14.63 -2.30
CA CYS A 87 5.08 -15.33 -1.55
C CYS A 87 3.99 -14.37 -1.04
N THR A 88 3.09 -14.13 -1.65
CA THR A 88 1.92 -13.28 -1.82
C THR A 88 0.86 -13.27 -0.71
N ARG A 89 1.13 -13.81 0.46
CA ARG A 89 0.08 -14.05 1.47
C ARG A 89 0.04 -13.04 2.62
N LYS A 90 1.07 -12.22 2.80
CA LYS A 90 1.15 -11.35 3.97
C LYS A 90 1.24 -9.87 3.56
N ARG A 91 0.27 -9.08 3.98
CA ARG A 91 0.31 -7.62 3.90
C ARG A 91 1.20 -7.11 5.03
N ALA A 92 2.03 -6.09 4.77
CA ALA A 92 2.75 -5.41 5.85
C ALA A 92 1.75 -4.80 6.83
N ASP A 93 1.95 -5.02 8.11
CA ASP A 93 1.13 -4.43 9.15
C ASP A 93 1.37 -2.92 9.18
N LEU A 94 0.34 -2.14 9.45
CA LEU A 94 0.43 -0.70 9.60
C LEU A 94 -0.16 -0.31 10.95
N THR A 95 0.60 0.43 11.76
CA THR A 95 0.14 0.87 13.07
C THR A 95 0.27 2.38 13.21
N TRP A 96 -0.69 2.97 13.91
CA TRP A 96 -0.66 4.36 14.35
C TRP A 96 -0.49 4.43 15.86
N THR A 97 0.42 5.28 16.32
CA THR A 97 0.61 5.58 17.74
C THR A 97 0.55 7.10 17.93
N MET A 98 -0.45 7.57 18.68
CA MET A 98 -0.59 8.98 19.01
C MET A 98 0.45 9.38 20.07
N GLN A 99 1.09 10.55 19.90
CA GLN A 99 2.06 11.05 20.87
C GLN A 99 1.38 11.49 22.18
N MET A 100 2.05 11.31 23.33
CA MET A 100 1.53 11.54 24.68
C MET A 100 0.82 12.90 24.85
N ASN A 101 1.42 13.97 24.39
CA ASN A 101 0.88 15.32 24.54
C ASN A 101 0.18 15.83 23.28
N SER A 102 -0.16 14.96 22.35
CA SER A 102 -0.84 15.34 21.12
C SER A 102 -2.34 15.53 21.35
N LYS A 103 -2.89 16.57 20.74
CA LYS A 103 -4.33 16.75 20.56
C LYS A 103 -4.80 16.28 19.19
N SER A 104 -3.85 15.84 18.36
CA SER A 104 -4.09 15.42 16.98
C SER A 104 -4.01 13.90 16.86
N GLY A 105 -4.82 13.31 15.98
CA GLY A 105 -4.77 11.87 15.72
C GLY A 105 -5.37 10.98 16.80
N SER A 106 -6.23 11.55 17.66
CA SER A 106 -6.87 10.82 18.76
C SER A 106 -8.08 9.98 18.32
N LEU A 107 -8.52 10.15 17.08
CA LEU A 107 -9.65 9.40 16.52
C LEU A 107 -9.18 8.68 15.26
N VAL A 108 -9.43 7.38 15.21
CA VAL A 108 -9.24 6.56 14.02
C VAL A 108 -10.57 5.97 13.61
N GLU A 109 -10.90 6.14 12.36
CA GLU A 109 -12.03 5.51 11.73
C GLU A 109 -11.53 4.34 10.88
N GLY A 110 -12.19 3.22 10.96
CA GLY A 110 -11.87 2.03 10.19
C GLY A 110 -13.13 1.31 9.76
N PHE A 111 -12.96 0.18 9.10
CA PHE A 111 -14.05 -0.68 8.71
C PHE A 111 -13.96 -2.03 9.42
N ARG A 112 -15.03 -2.45 10.06
CA ARG A 112 -15.20 -3.81 10.56
C ARG A 112 -16.28 -4.50 9.73
N GLY A 113 -15.83 -5.26 8.72
CA GLY A 113 -16.73 -5.77 7.69
C GLY A 113 -17.29 -4.63 6.83
N ARG A 114 -18.62 -4.41 6.83
CA ARG A 114 -19.28 -3.32 6.09
C ARG A 114 -19.54 -2.08 6.94
N ASN A 115 -19.31 -2.14 8.25
CA ASN A 115 -19.63 -1.06 9.17
C ASN A 115 -18.40 -0.18 9.40
N ARG A 116 -18.60 1.14 9.34
CA ARG A 116 -17.62 2.12 9.78
C ARG A 116 -17.57 2.13 11.30
N VAL A 117 -16.38 2.01 11.87
CA VAL A 117 -16.16 2.00 13.32
C VAL A 117 -15.20 3.13 13.65
N GLU A 118 -15.60 3.98 14.58
CA GLU A 118 -14.76 5.01 15.16
C GLU A 118 -14.12 4.50 16.45
N GLN A 119 -12.83 4.69 16.57
CA GLN A 119 -12.08 4.34 17.77
C GLN A 119 -11.31 5.55 18.28
N ARG A 120 -11.59 5.93 19.53
CA ARG A 120 -10.72 6.88 20.24
C ARG A 120 -9.47 6.17 20.73
N ILE A 121 -8.34 6.77 20.44
CA ILE A 121 -7.02 6.20 20.76
C ILE A 121 -6.49 6.86 22.04
N ARG A 122 -5.90 6.02 22.88
CA ARG A 122 -5.11 6.52 24.03
C ARG A 122 -3.69 6.86 23.55
N PRO A 123 -3.07 7.92 24.10
CA PRO A 123 -1.66 8.22 23.83
C PRO A 123 -0.78 7.00 24.07
N GLU A 124 0.30 6.89 23.29
CA GLU A 124 1.32 5.83 23.34
C GLU A 124 0.79 4.40 23.15
N THR A 125 -0.48 4.24 22.80
CA THR A 125 -1.07 2.95 22.53
C THR A 125 -1.13 2.72 21.01
N PRO A 126 -0.41 1.73 20.47
CA PRO A 126 -0.45 1.44 19.05
C PRO A 126 -1.81 0.86 18.65
N VAL A 127 -2.35 1.33 17.53
CA VAL A 127 -3.58 0.84 16.93
C VAL A 127 -3.27 0.36 15.52
N GLU A 128 -3.69 -0.85 15.19
CA GLU A 128 -3.56 -1.40 13.85
C GLU A 128 -4.51 -0.70 12.88
N LEU A 129 -3.98 -0.30 11.72
CA LEU A 129 -4.74 0.31 10.65
C LEU A 129 -4.99 -0.69 9.52
N GLY A 130 -6.22 -0.78 9.11
CA GLY A 130 -6.64 -1.52 7.93
C GLY A 130 -6.66 -0.67 6.67
N ASP A 131 -6.96 -1.31 5.53
CA ASP A 131 -7.26 -0.58 4.29
C ASP A 131 -8.48 0.32 4.49
N ALA A 132 -8.40 1.52 3.95
CA ALA A 132 -9.39 2.58 4.11
C ALA A 132 -9.55 3.11 5.55
N SER A 133 -8.60 2.83 6.45
CA SER A 133 -8.58 3.50 7.75
C SER A 133 -8.26 4.98 7.58
N ARG A 134 -8.86 5.79 8.45
CA ARG A 134 -8.74 7.25 8.46
C ARG A 134 -8.33 7.72 9.84
N ILE A 135 -7.29 8.54 9.91
CA ILE A 135 -6.83 9.20 11.13
C ILE A 135 -7.33 10.64 11.10
N CYS A 136 -8.15 11.04 12.06
CA CYS A 136 -8.57 12.42 12.23
C CYS A 136 -7.41 13.21 12.86
N LEU A 137 -6.64 13.95 12.06
CA LEU A 137 -5.54 14.77 12.56
C LEU A 137 -6.02 15.96 13.34
N VAL A 138 -6.99 16.69 12.80
CA VAL A 138 -7.80 17.74 13.45
C VAL A 138 -9.17 17.77 12.77
N SER A 139 -10.14 18.48 13.37
CA SER A 139 -11.47 18.65 12.76
C SER A 139 -11.36 19.16 11.32
N GLY A 140 -11.90 18.42 10.38
CA GLY A 140 -11.89 18.73 8.95
C GLY A 140 -10.61 18.36 8.19
N LEU A 141 -9.59 17.76 8.85
CA LEU A 141 -8.39 17.28 8.17
C LEU A 141 -8.09 15.84 8.57
N TYR A 142 -7.92 15.01 7.57
CA TYR A 142 -7.76 13.57 7.72
C TYR A 142 -6.49 13.08 7.03
N ALA A 143 -5.96 11.98 7.56
CA ALA A 143 -4.96 11.15 6.90
C ALA A 143 -5.56 9.78 6.63
N ASP A 144 -5.85 9.49 5.37
CA ASP A 144 -6.38 8.21 4.92
C ASP A 144 -5.26 7.28 4.53
N VAL A 145 -5.31 6.05 4.98
CA VAL A 145 -4.41 5.00 4.54
C VAL A 145 -5.12 4.08 3.55
N ARG A 146 -4.42 3.74 2.47
CA ARG A 146 -4.94 2.87 1.42
C ARG A 146 -3.93 1.79 1.09
N TRP A 147 -4.42 0.58 0.96
CA TRP A 147 -3.65 -0.52 0.43
C TRP A 147 -3.81 -0.57 -1.08
N LEU A 148 -2.75 -0.22 -1.83
CA LEU A 148 -2.76 -0.29 -3.27
C LEU A 148 -2.14 -1.62 -3.71
N PRO A 149 -2.90 -2.52 -4.34
CA PRO A 149 -2.35 -3.75 -4.85
C PRO A 149 -1.39 -3.44 -6.01
N VAL A 150 -0.10 -3.63 -5.78
CA VAL A 150 0.95 -3.53 -6.81
C VAL A 150 1.68 -4.85 -6.89
N ILE A 151 1.54 -5.52 -8.02
CA ILE A 151 2.14 -6.82 -8.31
C ILE A 151 2.92 -6.67 -9.62
N LEU A 152 4.22 -6.86 -9.52
CA LEU A 152 5.14 -6.68 -10.63
C LEU A 152 5.40 -8.02 -11.31
N CYS A 153 5.16 -8.10 -12.61
CA CYS A 153 5.72 -9.19 -13.42
C CYS A 153 7.10 -8.76 -13.88
N CYS A 154 8.14 -9.44 -13.38
CA CYS A 154 9.52 -9.22 -13.80
C CYS A 154 9.98 -10.42 -14.63
N PRO A 155 10.26 -10.24 -15.92
CA PRO A 155 10.88 -11.29 -16.74
C PRO A 155 12.22 -11.74 -16.17
N SER A 156 12.58 -13.01 -16.39
CA SER A 156 13.71 -13.69 -15.74
C SER A 156 15.10 -13.12 -16.05
N HIS A 157 15.21 -12.23 -17.05
CA HIS A 157 16.48 -11.60 -17.44
C HIS A 157 16.78 -10.28 -16.72
N LEU A 158 15.87 -9.78 -15.88
CA LEU A 158 16.14 -8.63 -15.01
C LEU A 158 16.94 -9.05 -13.78
N HIS A 159 17.71 -8.12 -13.20
CA HIS A 159 18.49 -8.33 -11.97
C HIS A 159 17.57 -8.68 -10.80
N LYS A 160 17.19 -9.96 -10.72
CA LYS A 160 16.12 -10.47 -9.87
C LYS A 160 16.32 -10.14 -8.39
N ASP A 161 17.56 -10.26 -7.89
CA ASP A 161 17.86 -10.05 -6.46
C ASP A 161 17.77 -8.57 -6.08
N ASP A 162 18.18 -7.66 -6.96
CA ASP A 162 18.05 -6.22 -6.73
C ASP A 162 16.57 -5.81 -6.77
N MET A 163 15.83 -6.32 -7.73
CA MET A 163 14.39 -6.08 -7.82
C MET A 163 13.63 -6.61 -6.61
N ILE A 164 14.02 -7.79 -6.09
CA ILE A 164 13.43 -8.35 -4.86
C ILE A 164 13.72 -7.44 -3.65
N ARG A 165 14.96 -6.93 -3.52
CA ARG A 165 15.31 -6.00 -2.43
C ARG A 165 14.53 -4.69 -2.50
N VAL A 166 14.41 -4.10 -3.68
CA VAL A 166 13.62 -2.88 -3.88
C VAL A 166 12.14 -3.15 -3.60
N ALA A 167 11.60 -4.24 -4.13
CA ALA A 167 10.22 -4.64 -3.91
C ALA A 167 9.90 -4.87 -2.42
N ALA A 168 10.80 -5.54 -1.67
CA ALA A 168 10.65 -5.72 -0.23
C ALA A 168 10.60 -4.39 0.52
N ARG A 169 11.46 -3.43 0.13
CA ARG A 169 11.52 -2.10 0.77
C ARG A 169 10.23 -1.30 0.59
N VAL A 170 9.61 -1.36 -0.59
CA VAL A 170 8.31 -0.69 -0.86
C VAL A 170 7.10 -1.53 -0.46
N GLY A 171 7.28 -2.83 -0.18
CA GLY A 171 6.20 -3.74 0.16
C GLY A 171 5.41 -4.27 -1.04
N VAL A 172 5.94 -4.15 -2.28
CA VAL A 172 5.32 -4.71 -3.47
C VAL A 172 5.75 -6.17 -3.70
N HIS A 173 5.01 -6.87 -4.53
CA HIS A 173 5.25 -8.29 -4.81
C HIS A 173 5.71 -8.52 -6.25
N ILE A 174 6.52 -9.54 -6.44
CA ILE A 174 6.99 -9.96 -7.75
C ILE A 174 6.41 -11.33 -8.09
N VAL A 175 5.92 -11.46 -9.32
CA VAL A 175 5.37 -12.72 -9.85
C VAL A 175 6.05 -13.06 -11.18
N PRO A 176 6.17 -14.36 -11.49
CA PRO A 176 6.81 -14.79 -12.73
C PRO A 176 5.90 -14.63 -13.96
N THR A 177 4.60 -14.51 -13.77
CA THR A 177 3.63 -14.52 -14.84
C THR A 177 2.77 -13.26 -14.89
N LEU A 178 2.41 -12.84 -16.10
CA LEU A 178 1.60 -11.65 -16.32
C LEU A 178 0.15 -11.78 -15.83
N CYS A 179 -0.37 -13.00 -15.71
CA CYS A 179 -1.78 -13.23 -15.35
C CYS A 179 -2.14 -12.75 -13.93
N GLU A 180 -1.16 -12.67 -13.04
CA GLU A 180 -1.35 -12.20 -11.68
C GLU A 180 -0.83 -10.78 -11.45
N ALA A 181 -0.19 -10.19 -12.47
CA ALA A 181 0.48 -8.89 -12.35
C ALA A 181 -0.48 -7.72 -12.56
N THR A 182 -0.24 -6.65 -11.81
CA THR A 182 -0.84 -5.33 -12.06
C THR A 182 0.04 -4.46 -12.95
N HIS A 183 1.34 -4.74 -13.02
CA HIS A 183 2.32 -4.03 -13.85
C HIS A 183 3.34 -5.01 -14.44
N LEU A 184 3.76 -4.74 -15.68
CA LEU A 184 4.88 -5.44 -16.31
C LEU A 184 6.12 -4.56 -16.24
N VAL A 185 7.20 -5.06 -15.62
CA VAL A 185 8.49 -4.36 -15.57
C VAL A 185 9.34 -4.78 -16.75
N VAL A 186 9.87 -3.82 -17.48
CA VAL A 186 10.77 -4.05 -18.64
C VAL A 186 11.98 -3.12 -18.58
N PRO A 187 13.17 -3.57 -18.99
CA PRO A 187 14.35 -2.71 -19.06
C PRO A 187 14.21 -1.66 -20.17
N PHE A 188 13.53 -2.02 -21.24
CA PHE A 188 13.23 -1.14 -22.39
C PHE A 188 12.01 -1.62 -23.16
N ALA A 189 11.34 -0.70 -23.83
CA ALA A 189 10.19 -1.01 -24.67
C ALA A 189 10.67 -1.62 -25.99
N ARG A 190 10.59 -2.95 -26.11
CA ARG A 190 10.79 -3.68 -27.38
C ARG A 190 9.59 -4.59 -27.57
N PRO A 191 8.96 -4.55 -28.76
CA PRO A 191 7.83 -5.43 -29.03
C PRO A 191 8.20 -6.90 -28.84
N ASN A 192 7.58 -7.55 -27.88
CA ASN A 192 7.66 -8.99 -27.66
C ASN A 192 6.30 -9.52 -27.20
N LYS A 193 6.15 -10.83 -27.23
CA LYS A 193 4.88 -11.49 -26.89
C LYS A 193 4.31 -11.04 -25.53
N THR A 194 5.15 -10.91 -24.53
CA THR A 194 4.73 -10.52 -23.17
C THR A 194 4.25 -9.08 -23.12
N GLN A 195 4.97 -8.15 -23.78
CA GLN A 195 4.58 -6.75 -23.83
C GLN A 195 3.29 -6.55 -24.63
N VAL A 196 3.15 -7.23 -25.77
CA VAL A 196 1.89 -7.20 -26.55
C VAL A 196 0.74 -7.74 -25.72
N LEU A 197 0.93 -8.85 -25.01
CA LEU A 197 -0.09 -9.41 -24.14
C LEU A 197 -0.46 -8.47 -22.98
N ALA A 198 0.52 -7.75 -22.40
CA ALA A 198 0.27 -6.74 -21.38
C ALA A 198 -0.62 -5.62 -21.91
N LEU A 199 -0.30 -5.07 -23.08
CA LEU A 199 -1.11 -4.04 -23.74
C LEU A 199 -2.54 -4.50 -24.01
N VAL A 200 -2.71 -5.69 -24.54
CA VAL A 200 -4.05 -6.29 -24.83
C VAL A 200 -4.86 -6.46 -23.55
N ARG A 201 -4.20 -6.77 -22.43
CA ARG A 201 -4.86 -6.95 -21.12
C ARG A 201 -5.02 -5.65 -20.34
N GLY A 202 -4.56 -4.52 -20.86
CA GLY A 202 -4.56 -3.24 -20.14
C GLY A 202 -3.62 -3.22 -18.91
N VAL A 203 -2.57 -4.08 -18.90
CA VAL A 203 -1.55 -4.09 -17.85
C VAL A 203 -0.50 -3.05 -18.18
N PRO A 204 -0.32 -2.00 -17.34
CA PRO A 204 0.70 -0.98 -17.52
C PRO A 204 2.10 -1.58 -17.65
N ILE A 205 2.87 -1.05 -18.61
CA ILE A 205 4.28 -1.40 -18.80
C ILE A 205 5.12 -0.30 -18.19
N VAL A 206 5.99 -0.65 -17.26
CA VAL A 206 6.84 0.28 -16.51
C VAL A 206 8.31 -0.08 -16.63
N SER A 207 9.19 0.90 -16.46
CA SER A 207 10.64 0.67 -16.44
C SER A 207 11.10 0.23 -15.04
N GLU A 208 12.32 -0.29 -14.95
CA GLU A 208 12.98 -0.55 -13.66
C GLU A 208 13.08 0.73 -12.81
N ALA A 209 13.35 1.88 -13.45
CA ALA A 209 13.43 3.17 -12.79
C ALA A 209 12.12 3.55 -12.07
N PHE A 210 10.97 3.14 -12.59
CA PHE A 210 9.69 3.33 -11.90
C PHE A 210 9.68 2.63 -10.54
N VAL A 211 10.19 1.40 -10.48
CA VAL A 211 10.21 0.63 -9.22
C VAL A 211 11.20 1.22 -8.22
N GLN A 212 12.29 1.82 -8.71
CA GLN A 212 13.29 2.48 -7.87
C GLN A 212 12.81 3.84 -7.35
N ALA A 213 11.93 4.52 -8.10
CA ALA A 213 11.40 5.84 -7.76
C ALA A 213 10.24 5.80 -6.76
N VAL A 214 9.62 4.63 -6.57
CA VAL A 214 8.55 4.39 -5.59
C VAL A 214 9.14 4.08 -4.24
#